data_8534cc8fc98d8a77bedc0e87bd349d47
#
_entry.id   8534cc8fc98d8a77bedc0e87bd349d47
#
_cell.length_a   1.000
_cell.length_b   1.000
_cell.length_c   1.000
_cell.angle_alpha   90.00
_cell.angle_beta   90.00
_cell.angle_gamma   90.00
#
_symmetry.space_group_name_H-M   'P 1'
#
loop_
_entity.id
_entity.type
_entity.pdbx_description
1 polymer ?
#
loop_
_entity_poly.entity_id
_entity_poly.type
_entity_poly.pdbx_seq_one_letter_code
_entity_poly.pdbx_strand_id
1 'polypeptide(L)'
;VRVVPGETPGDQSDRGVRQAIDRMGLPAIIKASAGGGGKGMRLVLDVGAIDESIQAARREAVAAFGDGTLYVERLVAHPRHVEVQIVADNHGHVMHLFERDCSTQRRHQKVIEESPSPAVTPALRARMTKAAVAVARAANYRNAGTVEFLVEMDAGSDEGPFYFLEMNTRLQ
;
A
#
# COMPACT_ATOMS: atom_id res chain seq x y z
N VAL A 1 10.42 8.05 -1.07
CA VAL A 1 10.01 6.69 -0.70
C VAL A 1 9.35 6.04 -1.89
N ARG A 2 9.62 4.75 -2.14
CA ARG A 2 9.03 4.02 -3.27
C ARG A 2 7.58 3.69 -2.96
N VAL A 3 6.73 3.75 -4.00
CA VAL A 3 5.36 3.21 -4.02
C VAL A 3 5.32 2.05 -4.99
N VAL A 4 4.30 1.19 -4.88
CA VAL A 4 4.09 0.15 -5.88
C VAL A 4 3.89 0.82 -7.24
N PRO A 5 4.53 0.31 -8.32
CA PRO A 5 4.31 0.85 -9.66
C PRO A 5 2.82 0.88 -10.02
N GLY A 6 2.33 2.06 -10.37
CA GLY A 6 0.92 2.27 -10.66
C GLY A 6 0.67 3.63 -11.29
N GLU A 7 -0.53 3.82 -11.83
CA GLU A 7 -0.95 5.07 -12.44
C GLU A 7 -2.44 5.34 -12.25
N THR A 8 -2.81 6.61 -12.17
CA THR A 8 -4.18 7.05 -12.38
C THR A 8 -4.30 7.41 -13.86
N PRO A 9 -5.05 6.62 -14.67
CA PRO A 9 -5.19 6.92 -16.10
C PRO A 9 -5.77 8.32 -16.31
N GLY A 10 -5.18 9.11 -17.21
CA GLY A 10 -5.72 10.43 -17.57
C GLY A 10 -7.08 10.32 -18.27
N ASP A 11 -7.29 9.25 -19.05
CA ASP A 11 -8.61 8.87 -19.56
C ASP A 11 -9.24 7.87 -18.58
N GLN A 12 -10.24 8.33 -17.83
CA GLN A 12 -10.99 7.54 -16.87
C GLN A 12 -12.16 6.74 -17.49
N SER A 13 -12.30 6.71 -18.83
CA SER A 13 -13.20 5.76 -19.48
C SER A 13 -12.76 4.31 -19.23
N ASP A 14 -13.68 3.35 -19.36
CA ASP A 14 -13.34 1.92 -19.22
C ASP A 14 -12.23 1.52 -20.20
N ARG A 15 -12.21 2.11 -21.40
CA ARG A 15 -11.16 1.91 -22.39
C ARG A 15 -9.81 2.45 -21.90
N GLY A 16 -9.77 3.63 -21.32
CA GLY A 16 -8.55 4.25 -20.80
C GLY A 16 -7.97 3.46 -19.63
N VAL A 17 -8.83 3.00 -18.70
CA VAL A 17 -8.41 2.14 -17.58
C VAL A 17 -7.90 0.80 -18.09
N ARG A 18 -8.56 0.19 -19.09
CA ARG A 18 -8.09 -1.05 -19.74
C ARG A 18 -6.70 -0.88 -20.34
N GLN A 19 -6.46 0.21 -21.07
CA GLN A 19 -5.13 0.50 -21.64
C GLN A 19 -4.06 0.68 -20.55
N ALA A 20 -4.40 1.23 -19.39
CA ALA A 20 -3.47 1.29 -18.25
C ALA A 20 -3.13 -0.10 -17.74
N ILE A 21 -4.11 -1.00 -17.62
CA ILE A 21 -3.88 -2.41 -17.24
C ILE A 21 -3.00 -3.11 -18.29
N ASP A 22 -3.25 -2.90 -19.57
CA ASP A 22 -2.46 -3.50 -20.65
C ASP A 22 -1.00 -3.03 -20.61
N ARG A 23 -0.75 -1.75 -20.29
CA ARG A 23 0.62 -1.22 -20.09
C ARG A 23 1.29 -1.76 -18.84
N MET A 24 0.54 -1.88 -17.75
CA MET A 24 1.04 -2.40 -16.46
C MET A 24 1.39 -3.88 -16.56
N GLY A 25 0.64 -4.63 -17.35
CA GLY A 25 0.68 -6.09 -17.40
C GLY A 25 -0.10 -6.74 -16.27
N LEU A 26 -0.38 -8.04 -16.44
CA LEU A 26 -1.05 -8.85 -15.42
C LEU A 26 -0.04 -9.68 -14.62
N PRO A 27 -0.32 -9.96 -13.35
CA PRO A 27 -1.51 -9.57 -12.60
C PRO A 27 -1.47 -8.11 -12.12
N ALA A 28 -2.63 -7.47 -12.11
CA ALA A 28 -2.81 -6.07 -11.69
C ALA A 28 -3.90 -5.92 -10.61
N ILE A 29 -3.89 -4.78 -9.94
CA ILE A 29 -4.94 -4.40 -8.99
C ILE A 29 -5.58 -3.09 -9.48
N ILE A 30 -6.89 -3.05 -9.53
CA ILE A 30 -7.67 -1.82 -9.70
C ILE A 30 -8.09 -1.33 -8.31
N LYS A 31 -7.92 -0.05 -8.03
CA LYS A 31 -8.30 0.59 -6.77
C LYS A 31 -9.15 1.83 -7.02
N ALA A 32 -10.06 2.15 -6.11
CA ALA A 32 -10.67 3.48 -6.07
C ALA A 32 -9.60 4.51 -5.68
N SER A 33 -9.43 5.58 -6.46
CA SER A 33 -8.43 6.62 -6.19
C SER A 33 -8.71 7.36 -4.87
N ALA A 34 -9.97 7.58 -4.54
CA ALA A 34 -10.41 8.15 -3.26
C ALA A 34 -10.52 7.12 -2.13
N GLY A 35 -10.17 5.85 -2.39
CA GLY A 35 -10.34 4.73 -1.47
C GLY A 35 -9.23 4.57 -0.46
N GLY A 36 -9.51 3.77 0.58
CA GLY A 36 -8.56 3.35 1.60
C GLY A 36 -9.05 2.10 2.33
N GLY A 37 -8.19 1.45 3.11
CA GLY A 37 -8.54 0.28 3.90
C GLY A 37 -9.03 -0.93 3.09
N GLY A 38 -8.60 -1.04 1.84
CA GLY A 38 -8.93 -2.18 0.95
C GLY A 38 -10.32 -2.13 0.29
N LYS A 39 -11.10 -1.08 0.49
CA LYS A 39 -12.41 -0.93 -0.18
C LYS A 39 -12.22 -0.52 -1.64
N GLY A 40 -13.01 -1.11 -2.53
CA GLY A 40 -12.95 -0.84 -3.96
C GLY A 40 -11.72 -1.42 -4.67
N MET A 41 -11.05 -2.42 -4.06
CA MET A 41 -9.94 -3.13 -4.71
C MET A 41 -10.43 -4.34 -5.49
N ARG A 42 -9.93 -4.49 -6.71
CA ARG A 42 -10.19 -5.64 -7.59
C ARG A 42 -8.89 -6.20 -8.13
N LEU A 43 -8.68 -7.48 -7.87
CA LEU A 43 -7.56 -8.22 -8.44
C LEU A 43 -7.94 -8.68 -9.85
N VAL A 44 -7.06 -8.40 -10.81
CA VAL A 44 -7.20 -8.81 -12.21
C VAL A 44 -6.08 -9.78 -12.55
N LEU A 45 -6.45 -11.05 -12.77
CA LEU A 45 -5.50 -12.13 -13.01
C LEU A 45 -5.40 -12.50 -14.49
N ASP A 46 -6.46 -12.29 -15.24
CA ASP A 46 -6.54 -12.66 -16.65
C ASP A 46 -7.23 -11.56 -17.49
N VAL A 47 -6.98 -11.61 -18.80
CA VAL A 47 -7.46 -10.62 -19.76
C VAL A 47 -8.98 -10.61 -19.88
N GLY A 48 -9.62 -11.77 -19.73
CA GLY A 48 -11.08 -11.91 -19.87
C GLY A 48 -11.85 -11.23 -18.73
N ALA A 49 -11.21 -11.09 -17.55
CA ALA A 49 -11.83 -10.47 -16.38
C ALA A 49 -11.68 -8.93 -16.33
N ILE A 50 -10.93 -8.32 -17.24
CA ILE A 50 -10.57 -6.89 -17.14
C ILE A 50 -11.82 -6.01 -17.14
N ASP A 51 -12.69 -6.13 -18.12
CA ASP A 51 -13.81 -5.20 -18.33
C ASP A 51 -14.84 -5.29 -17.18
N GLU A 52 -15.15 -6.52 -16.75
CA GLU A 52 -16.03 -6.73 -15.59
C GLU A 52 -15.42 -6.15 -14.32
N SER A 53 -14.12 -6.34 -14.11
CA SER A 53 -13.39 -5.82 -12.96
C SER A 53 -13.39 -4.30 -12.92
N ILE A 54 -13.19 -3.62 -14.06
CA ILE A 54 -13.25 -2.15 -14.16
C ILE A 54 -14.64 -1.65 -13.77
N GLN A 55 -15.68 -2.22 -14.36
CA GLN A 55 -17.05 -1.80 -14.09
C GLN A 55 -17.45 -2.02 -12.63
N ALA A 56 -17.07 -3.18 -12.07
CA ALA A 56 -17.34 -3.50 -10.67
C ALA A 56 -16.57 -2.55 -9.71
N ALA A 57 -15.30 -2.30 -9.97
CA ALA A 57 -14.50 -1.36 -9.18
C ALA A 57 -15.08 0.05 -9.21
N ARG A 58 -15.50 0.53 -10.39
CA ARG A 58 -16.10 1.85 -10.57
C ARG A 58 -17.43 1.99 -9.83
N ARG A 59 -18.33 1.01 -9.93
CA ARG A 59 -19.60 1.01 -9.19
C ARG A 59 -19.35 1.07 -7.68
N GLU A 60 -18.42 0.28 -7.20
CA GLU A 60 -18.07 0.24 -5.77
C GLU A 60 -17.42 1.55 -5.31
N ALA A 61 -16.53 2.15 -6.12
CA ALA A 61 -15.90 3.43 -5.84
C ALA A 61 -16.95 4.55 -5.73
N VAL A 62 -17.86 4.66 -6.69
CA VAL A 62 -18.95 5.64 -6.65
C VAL A 62 -19.84 5.44 -5.43
N ALA A 63 -20.22 4.20 -5.15
CA ALA A 63 -21.11 3.91 -4.01
C ALA A 63 -20.47 4.19 -2.65
N ALA A 64 -19.15 3.94 -2.51
CA ALA A 64 -18.45 4.09 -1.24
C ALA A 64 -17.89 5.50 -1.00
N PHE A 65 -17.47 6.20 -2.07
CA PHE A 65 -16.71 7.45 -1.97
C PHE A 65 -17.31 8.61 -2.78
N GLY A 66 -18.35 8.37 -3.58
CA GLY A 66 -18.92 9.40 -4.49
C GLY A 66 -18.04 9.73 -5.69
N ASP A 67 -16.90 9.05 -5.85
CA ASP A 67 -15.92 9.29 -6.93
C ASP A 67 -15.58 7.95 -7.61
N GLY A 68 -15.78 7.90 -8.93
CA GLY A 68 -15.51 6.72 -9.76
C GLY A 68 -14.10 6.67 -10.37
N THR A 69 -13.21 7.57 -9.95
CA THR A 69 -11.81 7.59 -10.42
C THR A 69 -11.07 6.34 -9.96
N LEU A 70 -10.46 5.65 -10.94
CA LEU A 70 -9.74 4.40 -10.72
C LEU A 70 -8.23 4.61 -10.85
N TYR A 71 -7.50 3.90 -10.02
CA TYR A 71 -6.05 3.76 -10.02
C TYR A 71 -5.70 2.31 -10.35
N VAL A 72 -4.70 2.10 -11.21
CA VAL A 72 -4.20 0.77 -11.60
C VAL A 72 -2.81 0.58 -11.03
N GLU A 73 -2.55 -0.57 -10.45
CA GLU A 73 -1.31 -0.87 -9.76
C GLU A 73 -0.86 -2.31 -10.06
N ARG A 74 0.46 -2.52 -10.12
CA ARG A 74 1.04 -3.87 -10.18
C ARG A 74 0.68 -4.67 -8.93
N LEU A 75 0.34 -5.94 -9.10
CA LEU A 75 0.24 -6.84 -7.95
C LEU A 75 1.65 -7.14 -7.40
N VAL A 76 1.84 -6.91 -6.12
CA VAL A 76 3.01 -7.44 -5.40
C VAL A 76 2.72 -8.88 -5.02
N ALA A 77 3.50 -9.82 -5.53
CA ALA A 77 3.33 -11.24 -5.21
C ALA A 77 3.86 -11.52 -3.79
N HIS A 78 3.09 -12.31 -3.02
CA HIS A 78 3.46 -12.74 -1.66
C HIS A 78 3.97 -11.61 -0.74
N PRO A 79 3.25 -10.49 -0.63
CA PRO A 79 3.73 -9.37 0.16
C PRO A 79 3.64 -9.68 1.66
N ARG A 80 4.60 -9.14 2.42
CA ARG A 80 4.43 -8.95 3.86
C ARG A 80 3.95 -7.54 4.11
N HIS A 81 2.92 -7.39 4.93
CA HIS A 81 2.43 -6.10 5.39
C HIS A 81 3.17 -5.76 6.69
N VAL A 82 4.05 -4.78 6.61
CA VAL A 82 4.88 -4.37 7.75
C VAL A 82 4.65 -2.88 8.01
N GLU A 83 4.43 -2.53 9.27
CA GLU A 83 4.27 -1.14 9.67
C GLU A 83 5.39 -0.69 10.62
N VAL A 84 5.74 0.58 10.55
CA VAL A 84 6.70 1.23 11.45
C VAL A 84 5.97 2.22 12.34
N GLN A 85 6.08 2.06 13.66
CA GLN A 85 5.54 3.01 14.62
C GLN A 85 6.36 4.28 14.63
N ILE A 86 5.70 5.42 14.48
CA ILE A 86 6.29 6.77 14.51
C ILE A 86 5.74 7.52 15.73
N VAL A 87 6.63 8.32 16.33
CA VAL A 87 6.28 9.34 17.33
C VAL A 87 6.98 10.63 16.94
N ALA A 88 6.24 11.72 16.90
CA ALA A 88 6.74 13.04 16.54
C ALA A 88 6.23 14.11 17.52
N ASP A 89 7.10 15.04 17.91
CA ASP A 89 6.77 16.14 18.81
C ASP A 89 6.48 17.46 18.07
N ASN A 90 6.22 18.50 18.83
CA ASN A 90 5.98 19.85 18.33
C ASN A 90 7.27 20.62 18.00
N HIS A 91 8.43 20.03 18.27
CA HIS A 91 9.76 20.65 18.10
C HIS A 91 10.49 20.14 16.85
N GLY A 92 9.84 19.27 16.06
CA GLY A 92 10.40 18.71 14.83
C GLY A 92 11.20 17.42 15.05
N HIS A 93 11.20 16.85 16.25
CA HIS A 93 11.79 15.54 16.46
C HIS A 93 10.83 14.47 15.97
N VAL A 94 11.36 13.57 15.18
CA VAL A 94 10.62 12.40 14.68
C VAL A 94 11.46 11.16 14.94
N MET A 95 10.91 10.20 15.66
CA MET A 95 11.54 8.92 15.96
C MET A 95 10.65 7.76 15.57
N HIS A 96 11.24 6.58 15.42
CA HIS A 96 10.52 5.33 15.23
C HIS A 96 10.69 4.40 16.44
N LEU A 97 9.71 3.53 16.64
CA LEU A 97 9.72 2.48 17.64
C LEU A 97 9.73 1.08 17.00
N PHE A 98 10.51 0.94 15.93
CA PHE A 98 10.64 -0.26 15.12
C PHE A 98 9.35 -0.68 14.41
N GLU A 99 9.36 -1.91 13.86
CA GLU A 99 8.30 -2.44 13.01
C GLU A 99 7.47 -3.52 13.69
N ARG A 100 6.29 -3.75 13.11
CA ARG A 100 5.41 -4.89 13.34
C ARG A 100 5.05 -5.53 12.01
N ASP A 101 4.97 -6.86 11.98
CA ASP A 101 4.40 -7.62 10.88
C ASP A 101 2.89 -7.76 11.11
N CYS A 102 2.10 -7.29 10.16
CA CYS A 102 0.65 -7.29 10.21
C CYS A 102 0.05 -8.14 9.08
N SER A 103 0.81 -9.11 8.55
CA SER A 103 0.40 -9.89 7.38
C SER A 103 -0.74 -10.85 7.65
N THR A 104 -0.95 -11.26 8.90
CA THR A 104 -2.06 -12.13 9.28
C THR A 104 -3.34 -11.31 9.38
N GLN A 105 -4.11 -11.32 8.30
CA GLN A 105 -5.29 -10.50 8.14
C GLN A 105 -6.51 -11.32 7.72
N ARG A 106 -7.70 -10.82 8.06
CA ARG A 106 -8.97 -11.31 7.54
C ARG A 106 -9.72 -10.16 6.89
N ARG A 107 -9.95 -10.23 5.57
CA ARG A 107 -10.63 -9.17 4.80
C ARG A 107 -10.00 -7.78 5.03
N HIS A 108 -8.67 -7.71 4.95
CA HIS A 108 -7.87 -6.50 5.19
C HIS A 108 -7.90 -5.96 6.64
N GLN A 109 -8.41 -6.73 7.59
CA GLN A 109 -8.34 -6.41 9.01
C GLN A 109 -7.21 -7.18 9.67
N LYS A 110 -6.32 -6.50 10.37
CA LYS A 110 -5.22 -7.09 11.11
C LYS A 110 -5.77 -7.95 12.25
N VAL A 111 -5.36 -9.22 12.32
CA VAL A 111 -5.83 -10.19 13.32
C VAL A 111 -4.70 -10.54 14.29
N ILE A 112 -3.49 -10.72 13.78
CA ILE A 112 -2.30 -10.98 14.56
C ILE A 112 -1.22 -10.02 14.09
N GLU A 113 -0.55 -9.42 15.04
CA GLU A 113 0.62 -8.58 14.83
C GLU A 113 1.77 -9.13 15.65
N GLU A 114 2.96 -9.19 15.06
CA GLU A 114 4.16 -9.66 15.75
C GLU A 114 5.30 -8.66 15.59
N SER A 115 6.11 -8.52 16.64
CA SER A 115 7.31 -7.68 16.65
C SER A 115 8.44 -8.41 17.38
N PRO A 116 9.66 -8.43 16.81
CA PRO A 116 10.00 -7.94 15.47
C PRO A 116 9.42 -8.81 14.35
N SER A 117 9.31 -8.26 13.13
CA SER A 117 8.91 -9.04 11.96
C SER A 117 9.94 -10.10 11.62
N PRO A 118 9.54 -11.38 11.45
CA PRO A 118 10.46 -12.44 11.03
C PRO A 118 10.94 -12.29 9.58
N ALA A 119 10.25 -11.47 8.80
CA ALA A 119 10.56 -11.19 7.39
C ALA A 119 11.52 -10.01 7.20
N VAL A 120 11.87 -9.29 8.27
CA VAL A 120 12.64 -8.05 8.18
C VAL A 120 14.02 -8.24 8.79
N THR A 121 15.06 -8.28 7.93
CA THR A 121 16.46 -8.31 8.36
C THR A 121 16.88 -6.99 9.02
N PRO A 122 17.97 -6.96 9.78
CA PRO A 122 18.49 -5.70 10.34
C PRO A 122 18.77 -4.63 9.28
N ALA A 123 19.28 -5.00 8.10
CA ALA A 123 19.55 -4.09 6.99
C ALA A 123 18.25 -3.51 6.40
N LEU A 124 17.26 -4.36 6.15
CA LEU A 124 15.94 -3.95 5.66
C LEU A 124 15.23 -3.05 6.69
N ARG A 125 15.29 -3.41 7.99
CA ARG A 125 14.75 -2.59 9.09
C ARG A 125 15.32 -1.19 9.09
N ALA A 126 16.64 -1.04 8.97
CA ALA A 126 17.28 0.26 8.94
C ALA A 126 16.80 1.11 7.75
N ARG A 127 16.58 0.51 6.58
CA ARG A 127 16.05 1.19 5.39
C ARG A 127 14.58 1.59 5.57
N MET A 128 13.76 0.71 6.09
CA MET A 128 12.32 0.94 6.31
C MET A 128 12.07 2.01 7.36
N THR A 129 12.76 1.95 8.50
CA THR A 129 12.60 2.93 9.58
C THR A 129 13.07 4.33 9.15
N LYS A 130 14.17 4.41 8.38
CA LYS A 130 14.63 5.66 7.75
C LYS A 130 13.57 6.22 6.78
N ALA A 131 12.94 5.36 5.97
CA ALA A 131 11.89 5.76 5.05
C ALA A 131 10.64 6.26 5.81
N ALA A 132 10.24 5.57 6.88
CA ALA A 132 9.09 5.96 7.70
C ALA A 132 9.29 7.34 8.36
N VAL A 133 10.48 7.59 8.92
CA VAL A 133 10.82 8.91 9.47
C VAL A 133 10.81 9.98 8.38
N ALA A 134 11.28 9.67 7.17
CA ALA A 134 11.26 10.63 6.06
C ALA A 134 9.82 10.97 5.61
N VAL A 135 8.90 9.98 5.57
CA VAL A 135 7.47 10.20 5.29
C VAL A 135 6.86 11.12 6.35
N ALA A 136 7.07 10.81 7.64
CA ALA A 136 6.52 11.61 8.73
C ALA A 136 7.03 13.06 8.71
N ARG A 137 8.32 13.27 8.43
CA ARG A 137 8.90 14.63 8.28
C ARG A 137 8.32 15.37 7.09
N ALA A 138 8.19 14.73 5.94
CA ALA A 138 7.61 15.34 4.72
C ALA A 138 6.15 15.76 4.93
N ALA A 139 5.40 15.02 5.75
CA ALA A 139 4.03 15.32 6.13
C ALA A 139 3.92 16.35 7.27
N ASN A 140 5.04 16.86 7.83
CA ASN A 140 5.05 17.66 9.07
C ASN A 140 4.22 17.00 10.18
N TYR A 141 4.34 15.66 10.27
CA TYR A 141 3.52 14.86 11.18
C TYR A 141 3.86 15.17 12.64
N ARG A 142 2.82 15.12 13.48
CA ARG A 142 2.93 15.27 14.93
C ARG A 142 2.08 14.18 15.59
N ASN A 143 2.49 13.77 16.81
CA ASN A 143 1.85 12.73 17.60
C ASN A 143 2.28 11.31 17.18
N ALA A 144 1.57 10.30 17.68
CA ALA A 144 1.82 8.89 17.35
C ALA A 144 1.11 8.49 16.05
N GLY A 145 1.77 7.69 15.23
CA GLY A 145 1.20 7.15 13.99
C GLY A 145 1.98 5.96 13.49
N THR A 146 1.46 5.27 12.49
CA THR A 146 2.15 4.18 11.80
C THR A 146 2.33 4.48 10.33
N VAL A 147 3.49 4.11 9.78
CA VAL A 147 3.76 4.13 8.34
C VAL A 147 3.77 2.70 7.85
N GLU A 148 2.89 2.36 6.94
CA GLU A 148 2.65 1.02 6.44
C GLU A 148 3.38 0.77 5.11
N PHE A 149 3.95 -0.43 4.98
CA PHE A 149 4.69 -0.86 3.81
C PHE A 149 4.28 -2.26 3.37
N LEU A 150 4.34 -2.51 2.06
CA LEU A 150 4.44 -3.86 1.51
C LEU A 150 5.90 -4.20 1.30
N VAL A 151 6.34 -5.31 1.87
CA VAL A 151 7.66 -5.90 1.64
C VAL A 151 7.47 -7.04 0.65
N GLU A 152 8.11 -6.95 -0.50
CA GLU A 152 8.10 -8.02 -1.51
C GLU A 152 9.15 -9.06 -1.13
N MET A 153 8.68 -10.29 -0.87
CA MET A 153 9.52 -11.39 -0.43
C MET A 153 10.10 -12.13 -1.63
N ASP A 154 11.18 -11.62 -2.20
CA ASP A 154 11.99 -12.40 -3.11
C ASP A 154 12.89 -13.34 -2.30
N ALA A 155 12.94 -14.60 -2.69
CA ALA A 155 13.69 -15.62 -2.00
C ALA A 155 15.16 -15.20 -1.79
N GLY A 156 15.50 -14.80 -0.57
CA GLY A 156 16.87 -14.77 -0.09
C GLY A 156 17.63 -13.46 -0.21
N SER A 157 17.03 -12.31 -0.50
CA SER A 157 17.78 -11.05 -0.51
C SER A 157 17.48 -10.16 0.69
N ASP A 158 18.52 -9.77 1.44
CA ASP A 158 18.48 -8.71 2.46
C ASP A 158 18.11 -7.33 1.86
N GLU A 159 18.06 -7.24 0.55
CA GLU A 159 17.79 -6.02 -0.21
C GLU A 159 16.39 -5.98 -0.82
N GLY A 160 15.48 -6.84 -0.43
CA GLY A 160 14.12 -6.92 -0.94
C GLY A 160 13.48 -5.53 -1.10
N PRO A 161 12.74 -5.30 -2.19
CA PRO A 161 12.02 -4.04 -2.35
C PRO A 161 10.90 -3.93 -1.32
N PHE A 162 10.68 -2.72 -0.84
CA PHE A 162 9.51 -2.37 -0.04
C PHE A 162 8.87 -1.10 -0.59
N TYR A 163 7.56 -1.02 -0.44
CA TYR A 163 6.73 0.02 -1.01
C TYR A 163 5.85 0.65 0.07
N PHE A 164 5.81 1.97 0.10
CA PHE A 164 4.90 2.71 0.96
C PHE A 164 3.44 2.43 0.55
N LEU A 165 2.58 2.17 1.53
CA LEU A 165 1.14 2.04 1.35
C LEU A 165 0.41 3.28 1.83
N GLU A 166 0.41 3.47 3.14
CA GLU A 166 -0.31 4.57 3.78
C GLU A 166 0.32 4.96 5.12
N MET A 167 -0.16 6.05 5.68
CA MET A 167 0.15 6.48 7.03
C MET A 167 -1.15 6.57 7.84
N ASN A 168 -1.16 5.94 9.01
CA ASN A 168 -2.28 5.97 9.93
C ASN A 168 -1.98 6.89 11.11
N THR A 169 -2.94 7.77 11.43
CA THR A 169 -2.81 8.80 12.47
C THR A 169 -3.29 8.31 13.84
N ARG A 170 -2.95 7.10 14.20
CA ARG A 170 -3.32 6.50 15.47
C ARG A 170 -2.14 5.80 16.13
N LEU A 171 -2.20 5.68 17.46
CA LEU A 171 -1.36 4.75 18.21
C LEU A 171 -1.85 3.33 17.92
N GLN A 172 -0.90 2.48 17.76
CA GLN A 172 -1.17 1.07 17.55
C GLN A 172 -0.63 0.28 18.75
#